data_60aa6798d92dc5de21fe2b6a7bc1dc65
#
_entry.id   60aa6798d92dc5de21fe2b6a7bc1dc65
#
_cell.length_a   1.000
_cell.length_b   1.000
_cell.length_c   1.000
_cell.angle_alpha   90.00
_cell.angle_beta   90.00
_cell.angle_gamma   90.00
#
_symmetry.space_group_name_H-M   'P 1'
#
loop_
_entity.id
_entity.type
_entity.pdbx_description
1 polymer ?
#
loop_
_entity_poly.entity_id
_entity_poly.type
_entity_poly.pdbx_seq_one_letter_code
_entity_poly.pdbx_strand_id
1 'polypeptide(L)'
;MSEIKVLSKEVSELIAAGEVIDRPASIIKELLENAIDAGANVITVEIKNGGRTYIRVTDNGKGISKDDLPIAFLRHATSKISVKNDLDSIMTLGFRGEALASICAVSKVDVLTKRPEEDYGTHYVIEGAVEKTCEECGCPDGTTFVVRDIFYNVPARLKFLKKDVSEGNFAADLVTKLTLSHPEISFKFIRDNKVEILTAGDGKIYSAVYSVYGRDFANSMLEVDYTWQGMHITCLLYTSPSPRD
;
A
#
# COMPACT_ATOMS: atom_id res chain seq x y z
N MET A 1 17.99 6.00 42.54
CA MET A 1 18.35 5.59 41.16
C MET A 1 17.25 6.12 40.23
N SER A 2 17.61 6.67 39.06
CA SER A 2 16.58 7.13 38.12
C SER A 2 15.84 5.92 37.55
N GLU A 3 14.51 5.93 37.62
CA GLU A 3 13.64 4.88 37.04
C GLU A 3 13.50 5.06 35.52
N ILE A 4 13.74 6.28 35.01
CA ILE A 4 13.66 6.61 33.61
C ILE A 4 15.00 6.31 32.93
N LYS A 5 14.94 5.50 31.83
CA LYS A 5 16.09 5.12 31.01
C LYS A 5 15.86 5.46 29.56
N VAL A 6 16.91 5.86 28.85
CA VAL A 6 16.89 5.98 27.39
C VAL A 6 16.87 4.56 26.80
N LEU A 7 15.92 4.30 25.90
CA LEU A 7 15.81 3.02 25.22
C LEU A 7 16.96 2.81 24.22
N SER A 8 17.32 1.56 23.97
CA SER A 8 18.22 1.25 22.86
C SER A 8 17.58 1.64 21.53
N LYS A 9 18.41 1.89 20.52
CA LYS A 9 17.96 2.23 19.16
C LYS A 9 16.99 1.17 18.62
N GLU A 10 17.33 -0.10 18.76
CA GLU A 10 16.51 -1.23 18.33
C GLU A 10 15.11 -1.21 18.96
N VAL A 11 15.02 -1.05 20.28
CA VAL A 11 13.73 -0.99 20.98
C VAL A 11 12.92 0.23 20.59
N SER A 12 13.55 1.40 20.45
CA SER A 12 12.86 2.62 20.03
C SER A 12 12.33 2.52 18.60
N GLU A 13 13.06 1.86 17.69
CA GLU A 13 12.63 1.59 16.33
C GLU A 13 11.43 0.65 16.25
N LEU A 14 11.43 -0.41 17.07
CA LEU A 14 10.27 -1.34 17.15
C LEU A 14 9.02 -0.66 17.72
N ILE A 15 9.16 0.22 18.70
CA ILE A 15 8.04 0.98 19.27
C ILE A 15 7.47 1.91 18.21
N ALA A 16 8.32 2.72 17.57
CA ALA A 16 7.87 3.67 16.56
C ALA A 16 7.34 3.00 15.29
N ALA A 17 7.93 1.87 14.86
CA ALA A 17 7.36 1.07 13.77
C ALA A 17 5.92 0.66 14.05
N GLY A 18 5.57 0.48 15.28
CA GLY A 18 4.24 0.10 15.64
C GLY A 18 3.24 1.24 15.79
N GLU A 19 3.65 2.46 15.75
CA GLU A 19 2.78 3.61 15.60
C GLU A 19 2.35 3.77 14.13
N VAL A 20 3.17 3.27 13.20
CA VAL A 20 2.89 3.30 11.75
C VAL A 20 2.19 2.01 11.30
N ILE A 21 2.69 0.86 11.73
CA ILE A 21 2.19 -0.46 11.32
C ILE A 21 1.51 -1.14 12.51
N ASP A 22 0.20 -1.15 12.52
CA ASP A 22 -0.62 -1.81 13.55
C ASP A 22 -1.24 -3.15 13.06
N ARG A 23 -1.37 -3.33 11.74
CA ARG A 23 -1.98 -4.50 11.10
C ARG A 23 -1.52 -4.71 9.65
N PRO A 24 -1.85 -5.87 9.02
CA PRO A 24 -1.53 -6.11 7.61
C PRO A 24 -2.05 -5.03 6.65
N ALA A 25 -3.27 -4.53 6.85
CA ALA A 25 -3.84 -3.48 6.01
C ALA A 25 -3.02 -2.18 6.02
N SER A 26 -2.32 -1.86 7.13
CA SER A 26 -1.43 -0.69 7.19
C SER A 26 -0.23 -0.84 6.24
N ILE A 27 0.37 -2.04 6.17
CA ILE A 27 1.43 -2.34 5.20
C ILE A 27 0.92 -2.19 3.77
N ILE A 28 -0.24 -2.79 3.48
CA ILE A 28 -0.85 -2.73 2.14
C ILE A 28 -1.11 -1.28 1.75
N LYS A 29 -1.62 -0.47 2.67
CA LYS A 29 -1.87 0.96 2.44
C LYS A 29 -0.59 1.68 2.01
N GLU A 30 0.46 1.59 2.81
CA GLU A 30 1.72 2.28 2.54
C GLU A 30 2.37 1.84 1.21
N LEU A 31 2.32 0.52 0.89
CA LEU A 31 2.87 0.01 -0.36
C LEU A 31 2.03 0.45 -1.58
N LEU A 32 0.70 0.49 -1.45
CA LEU A 32 -0.19 0.98 -2.51
C LEU A 32 0.00 2.47 -2.77
N GLU A 33 0.07 3.29 -1.72
CA GLU A 33 0.34 4.72 -1.83
C GLU A 33 1.71 4.98 -2.51
N ASN A 34 2.72 4.18 -2.19
CA ASN A 34 4.02 4.26 -2.86
C ASN A 34 3.96 3.86 -4.34
N ALA A 35 3.19 2.83 -4.69
CA ALA A 35 2.99 2.42 -6.09
C ALA A 35 2.25 3.50 -6.90
N ILE A 36 1.21 4.11 -6.33
CA ILE A 36 0.47 5.24 -6.95
C ILE A 36 1.41 6.43 -7.15
N ASP A 37 2.16 6.83 -6.12
CA ASP A 37 3.13 7.92 -6.18
C ASP A 37 4.31 7.64 -7.16
N ALA A 38 4.59 6.35 -7.43
CA ALA A 38 5.54 5.93 -8.46
C ALA A 38 4.97 5.99 -9.89
N GLY A 39 3.71 6.40 -10.06
CA GLY A 39 3.04 6.52 -11.35
C GLY A 39 2.59 5.17 -11.94
N ALA A 40 2.38 4.17 -11.10
CA ALA A 40 1.88 2.88 -11.57
C ALA A 40 0.45 3.00 -12.13
N ASN A 41 0.19 2.30 -13.23
CA ASN A 41 -1.16 2.16 -13.81
C ASN A 41 -1.70 0.73 -13.72
N VAL A 42 -0.88 -0.22 -13.26
CA VAL A 42 -1.27 -1.60 -12.96
C VAL A 42 -0.69 -1.99 -11.61
N ILE A 43 -1.57 -2.36 -10.67
CA ILE A 43 -1.17 -2.76 -9.33
C ILE A 43 -1.84 -4.08 -8.96
N THR A 44 -1.04 -5.06 -8.54
CA THR A 44 -1.53 -6.35 -8.02
C THR A 44 -1.21 -6.48 -6.55
N VAL A 45 -2.22 -6.76 -5.73
CA VAL A 45 -2.09 -7.08 -4.30
C VAL A 45 -2.49 -8.53 -4.08
N GLU A 46 -1.63 -9.30 -3.42
CA GLU A 46 -1.94 -10.66 -3.00
C GLU A 46 -1.67 -10.83 -1.51
N ILE A 47 -2.62 -11.44 -0.81
CA ILE A 47 -2.48 -11.76 0.62
C ILE A 47 -2.80 -13.22 0.90
N LYS A 48 -2.17 -13.77 1.96
CA LYS A 48 -2.52 -15.08 2.54
C LYS A 48 -2.68 -14.96 4.03
N ASN A 49 -3.62 -15.74 4.60
CA ASN A 49 -3.92 -15.73 6.03
C ASN A 49 -4.18 -14.31 6.57
N GLY A 50 -5.04 -13.54 5.87
CA GLY A 50 -5.34 -12.15 6.24
C GLY A 50 -4.18 -11.17 6.11
N GLY A 51 -3.09 -11.54 5.41
CA GLY A 51 -1.87 -10.74 5.28
C GLY A 51 -0.85 -10.97 6.41
N ARG A 52 -1.12 -11.85 7.35
CA ARG A 52 -0.19 -12.14 8.47
C ARG A 52 1.08 -12.85 8.02
N THR A 53 0.93 -13.84 7.14
CA THR A 53 2.04 -14.66 6.68
C THR A 53 2.61 -14.20 5.35
N TYR A 54 1.80 -13.52 4.54
CA TYR A 54 2.19 -13.13 3.20
C TYR A 54 1.38 -11.93 2.68
N ILE A 55 2.09 -10.91 2.24
CA ILE A 55 1.57 -9.77 1.48
C ILE A 55 2.51 -9.60 0.28
N ARG A 56 1.97 -9.51 -0.93
CA ARG A 56 2.71 -9.10 -2.12
C ARG A 56 2.01 -7.93 -2.77
N VAL A 57 2.76 -6.88 -3.05
CA VAL A 57 2.31 -5.74 -3.86
C VAL A 57 3.26 -5.63 -5.05
N THR A 58 2.72 -5.72 -6.24
CA THR A 58 3.46 -5.59 -7.51
C THR A 58 2.88 -4.43 -8.29
N ASP A 59 3.72 -3.53 -8.72
CA ASP A 59 3.37 -2.38 -9.54
C ASP A 59 4.28 -2.30 -10.80
N ASN A 60 3.83 -1.53 -11.78
CA ASN A 60 4.59 -1.19 -12.98
C ASN A 60 5.01 0.30 -12.98
N GLY A 61 5.26 0.89 -11.82
CA GLY A 61 5.74 2.26 -11.67
C GLY A 61 7.20 2.44 -12.08
N LYS A 62 7.77 3.58 -11.70
CA LYS A 62 9.13 3.98 -12.09
C LYS A 62 10.27 3.12 -11.52
N GLY A 63 9.99 2.19 -10.61
CA GLY A 63 11.01 1.40 -9.92
C GLY A 63 11.88 2.20 -8.94
N ILE A 64 12.83 1.52 -8.30
CA ILE A 64 13.80 2.09 -7.36
C ILE A 64 15.20 1.71 -7.84
N SER A 65 16.13 2.67 -7.90
CA SER A 65 17.52 2.39 -8.29
C SER A 65 18.23 1.52 -7.25
N LYS A 66 19.26 0.77 -7.68
CA LYS A 66 20.07 -0.05 -6.76
C LYS A 66 20.66 0.77 -5.62
N ASP A 67 21.13 2.00 -5.92
CA ASP A 67 21.75 2.89 -4.92
C ASP A 67 20.74 3.47 -3.92
N ASP A 68 19.52 3.78 -4.38
CA ASP A 68 18.46 4.33 -3.53
C ASP A 68 17.81 3.25 -2.65
N LEU A 69 17.88 1.98 -3.04
CA LEU A 69 17.13 0.91 -2.40
C LEU A 69 17.48 0.71 -0.91
N PRO A 70 18.75 0.63 -0.49
CA PRO A 70 19.11 0.57 0.92
C PRO A 70 18.70 1.84 1.68
N ILE A 71 18.78 3.00 1.02
CA ILE A 71 18.41 4.30 1.61
C ILE A 71 16.91 4.37 1.87
N ALA A 72 16.09 3.82 0.98
CA ALA A 72 14.62 3.84 1.10
C ALA A 72 14.11 3.13 2.37
N PHE A 73 14.91 2.24 2.96
CA PHE A 73 14.61 1.56 4.23
C PHE A 73 15.13 2.28 5.48
N LEU A 74 15.81 3.43 5.31
CA LEU A 74 16.21 4.27 6.43
C LEU A 74 15.04 5.16 6.88
N ARG A 75 15.01 5.48 8.17
CA ARG A 75 14.05 6.46 8.71
C ARG A 75 14.31 7.84 8.17
N HIS A 76 13.23 8.58 7.92
CA HIS A 76 13.24 9.94 7.39
C HIS A 76 13.89 10.04 5.99
N ALA A 77 14.01 8.91 5.28
CA ALA A 77 14.44 8.89 3.88
C ALA A 77 13.21 8.99 2.97
N THR A 78 13.15 10.06 2.19
CA THR A 78 12.06 10.31 1.25
C THR A 78 12.55 11.08 0.04
N SER A 79 12.02 10.75 -1.13
CA SER A 79 12.24 11.49 -2.38
C SER A 79 11.16 12.55 -2.64
N LYS A 80 10.19 12.71 -1.73
CA LYS A 80 8.94 13.45 -1.96
C LYS A 80 8.96 14.87 -1.40
N ILE A 81 9.76 15.11 -0.37
CA ILE A 81 9.98 16.42 0.24
C ILE A 81 11.48 16.60 0.54
N SER A 82 11.98 17.81 0.44
CA SER A 82 13.38 18.14 0.74
C SER A 82 13.52 19.39 1.60
N VAL A 83 12.60 20.34 1.52
CA VAL A 83 12.63 21.58 2.29
C VAL A 83 11.31 21.82 3.01
N LYS A 84 11.35 22.69 4.04
CA LYS A 84 10.18 23.00 4.87
C LYS A 84 8.98 23.49 4.06
N ASN A 85 9.22 24.27 3.00
CA ASN A 85 8.16 24.83 2.17
C ASN A 85 7.40 23.75 1.35
N ASP A 86 8.02 22.57 1.12
CA ASP A 86 7.34 21.45 0.44
C ASP A 86 6.16 20.93 1.26
N LEU A 87 6.16 21.16 2.60
CA LEU A 87 5.07 20.75 3.49
C LEU A 87 3.76 21.53 3.23
N ASP A 88 3.85 22.71 2.65
CA ASP A 88 2.68 23.55 2.35
C ASP A 88 2.00 23.15 1.02
N SER A 89 2.66 22.29 0.20
CA SER A 89 2.20 21.89 -1.13
C SER A 89 2.42 20.40 -1.43
N ILE A 90 2.08 19.53 -0.47
CA ILE A 90 2.22 18.08 -0.64
C ILE A 90 1.23 17.58 -1.69
N MET A 91 1.75 17.01 -2.80
CA MET A 91 0.97 16.42 -3.89
C MET A 91 1.04 14.90 -3.93
N THR A 92 1.72 14.26 -2.96
CA THR A 92 1.89 12.81 -2.85
C THR A 92 1.08 12.24 -1.69
N LEU A 93 0.66 10.99 -1.79
CA LEU A 93 -0.10 10.31 -0.73
C LEU A 93 0.78 10.03 0.49
N GLY A 94 2.06 9.66 0.28
CA GLY A 94 3.04 9.48 1.35
C GLY A 94 4.15 10.54 1.28
N PHE A 95 4.71 10.96 2.41
CA PHE A 95 5.83 11.94 2.45
C PHE A 95 6.77 11.80 3.65
N ARG A 96 6.43 11.03 4.67
CA ARG A 96 7.15 11.00 5.96
C ARG A 96 8.47 10.24 5.94
N GLY A 97 8.71 9.36 4.96
CA GLY A 97 9.93 8.54 4.87
C GLY A 97 10.08 7.54 6.03
N GLU A 98 8.97 7.01 6.56
CA GLU A 98 8.98 6.08 7.70
C GLU A 98 8.33 4.74 7.38
N ALA A 99 7.58 4.63 6.28
CA ALA A 99 6.78 3.45 5.96
C ALA A 99 7.64 2.20 5.77
N LEU A 100 8.59 2.22 4.83
CA LEU A 100 9.45 1.06 4.53
C LEU A 100 10.34 0.69 5.71
N ALA A 101 10.89 1.67 6.44
CA ALA A 101 11.65 1.46 7.66
C ALA A 101 10.81 0.76 8.74
N SER A 102 9.54 1.16 8.89
CA SER A 102 8.62 0.56 9.86
C SER A 102 8.20 -0.85 9.45
N ILE A 103 7.96 -1.09 8.14
CA ILE A 103 7.60 -2.42 7.61
C ILE A 103 8.75 -3.40 7.84
N CYS A 104 9.99 -3.06 7.43
CA CYS A 104 11.13 -3.96 7.55
C CYS A 104 11.53 -4.24 9.02
N ALA A 105 11.28 -3.29 9.94
CA ALA A 105 11.56 -3.49 11.35
C ALA A 105 10.72 -4.60 11.99
N VAL A 106 9.50 -4.85 11.48
CA VAL A 106 8.54 -5.80 12.07
C VAL A 106 8.21 -7.01 11.18
N SER A 107 8.91 -7.16 10.05
CA SER A 107 8.65 -8.23 9.07
C SER A 107 9.91 -8.63 8.31
N LYS A 108 9.77 -9.64 7.46
CA LYS A 108 10.76 -10.03 6.45
C LYS A 108 10.32 -9.48 5.11
N VAL A 109 11.15 -8.65 4.50
CA VAL A 109 10.84 -7.97 3.24
C VAL A 109 11.80 -8.41 2.15
N ASP A 110 11.22 -8.71 0.99
CA ASP A 110 11.90 -9.16 -0.21
C ASP A 110 11.41 -8.23 -1.34
N VAL A 111 12.32 -7.56 -2.02
CA VAL A 111 12.02 -6.56 -3.04
C VAL A 111 12.69 -6.94 -4.35
N LEU A 112 11.91 -6.93 -5.41
CA LEU A 112 12.38 -6.99 -6.78
C LEU A 112 12.00 -5.68 -7.45
N THR A 113 12.97 -4.93 -7.96
CA THR A 113 12.69 -3.63 -8.57
C THR A 113 13.63 -3.36 -9.74
N LYS A 114 13.11 -2.68 -10.76
CA LYS A 114 13.88 -2.26 -11.93
C LYS A 114 13.32 -0.93 -12.46
N ARG A 115 14.19 -0.01 -12.79
CA ARG A 115 13.84 1.18 -13.57
C ARG A 115 13.81 0.87 -15.06
N PRO A 116 12.93 1.51 -15.86
CA PRO A 116 12.86 1.27 -17.29
C PRO A 116 14.18 1.53 -18.05
N GLU A 117 15.02 2.45 -17.54
CA GLU A 117 16.31 2.81 -18.11
C GLU A 117 17.47 1.88 -17.72
N GLU A 118 17.23 0.93 -16.81
CA GLU A 118 18.25 -0.01 -16.31
C GLU A 118 18.15 -1.35 -17.05
N ASP A 119 19.28 -1.97 -17.38
CA ASP A 119 19.32 -3.27 -18.04
C ASP A 119 18.97 -4.42 -17.09
N TYR A 120 19.33 -4.28 -15.82
CA TYR A 120 19.11 -5.28 -14.77
C TYR A 120 18.34 -4.66 -13.61
N GLY A 121 17.52 -5.48 -12.98
CA GLY A 121 16.86 -5.10 -11.73
C GLY A 121 17.69 -5.47 -10.52
N THR A 122 17.19 -5.15 -9.36
CA THR A 122 17.81 -5.45 -8.06
C THR A 122 16.87 -6.32 -7.22
N HIS A 123 17.43 -7.42 -6.68
CA HIS A 123 16.83 -8.23 -5.64
C HIS A 123 17.41 -7.81 -4.28
N TYR A 124 16.55 -7.36 -3.38
CA TYR A 124 16.93 -6.85 -2.08
C TYR A 124 16.15 -7.54 -0.98
N VAL A 125 16.84 -8.08 0.01
CA VAL A 125 16.22 -8.77 1.14
C VAL A 125 16.65 -8.10 2.44
N ILE A 126 15.67 -7.75 3.28
CA ILE A 126 15.87 -7.14 4.59
C ILE A 126 14.93 -7.78 5.62
N GLU A 127 15.45 -8.16 6.77
CA GLU A 127 14.69 -8.84 7.84
C GLU A 127 14.97 -8.17 9.18
N GLY A 128 13.92 -7.68 9.86
CA GLY A 128 14.06 -6.99 11.14
C GLY A 128 15.01 -5.79 11.07
N ALA A 129 14.94 -5.02 9.98
CA ALA A 129 15.81 -3.89 9.66
C ALA A 129 17.29 -4.27 9.43
N VAL A 130 17.61 -5.54 9.18
CA VAL A 130 18.96 -6.01 8.85
C VAL A 130 19.01 -6.48 7.41
N GLU A 131 19.79 -5.80 6.58
CA GLU A 131 20.03 -6.20 5.19
C GLU A 131 20.64 -7.60 5.13
N LYS A 132 20.14 -8.43 4.23
CA LYS A 132 20.60 -9.81 3.98
C LYS A 132 21.24 -9.94 2.61
N THR A 133 20.61 -9.38 1.58
CA THR A 133 21.02 -9.53 0.18
C THR A 133 20.72 -8.23 -0.58
N CYS A 134 21.63 -7.84 -1.46
CA CYS A 134 21.46 -6.79 -2.47
C CYS A 134 22.23 -7.20 -3.73
N GLU A 135 21.52 -7.81 -4.68
CA GLU A 135 22.15 -8.39 -5.88
C GLU A 135 21.37 -8.06 -7.15
N GLU A 136 22.04 -8.12 -8.28
CA GLU A 136 21.40 -7.92 -9.57
C GLU A 136 20.53 -9.11 -9.95
N CYS A 137 19.38 -8.85 -10.55
CA CYS A 137 18.47 -9.89 -11.00
C CYS A 137 17.72 -9.48 -12.27
N GLY A 138 17.13 -10.47 -12.95
CA GLY A 138 16.18 -10.24 -14.03
C GLY A 138 14.79 -10.07 -13.43
N CYS A 139 14.16 -8.89 -13.61
CA CYS A 139 12.77 -8.67 -13.23
C CYS A 139 12.12 -7.64 -14.19
N PRO A 140 10.79 -7.58 -14.25
CA PRO A 140 10.06 -6.55 -14.99
C PRO A 140 10.31 -5.14 -14.43
N ASP A 141 10.04 -4.12 -15.25
CA ASP A 141 10.01 -2.73 -14.80
C ASP A 141 8.95 -2.54 -13.71
N GLY A 142 9.24 -1.64 -12.76
CA GLY A 142 8.40 -1.40 -11.59
C GLY A 142 8.95 -2.03 -10.32
N THR A 143 8.07 -2.29 -9.35
CA THR A 143 8.50 -2.83 -8.05
C THR A 143 7.56 -3.95 -7.59
N THR A 144 8.14 -4.99 -7.02
CA THR A 144 7.45 -6.04 -6.29
C THR A 144 7.96 -6.08 -4.87
N PHE A 145 7.12 -5.79 -3.91
CA PHE A 145 7.36 -6.04 -2.48
C PHE A 145 6.69 -7.34 -2.06
N VAL A 146 7.44 -8.21 -1.39
CA VAL A 146 6.91 -9.39 -0.69
C VAL A 146 7.22 -9.26 0.78
N VAL A 147 6.21 -9.12 1.60
CA VAL A 147 6.32 -8.98 3.06
C VAL A 147 5.81 -10.29 3.69
N ARG A 148 6.66 -10.89 4.52
CA ARG A 148 6.35 -12.16 5.20
C ARG A 148 6.45 -12.02 6.70
N ASP A 149 5.67 -12.83 7.40
CA ASP A 149 5.75 -13.06 8.85
C ASP A 149 5.67 -11.74 9.66
N ILE A 150 4.63 -10.95 9.43
CA ILE A 150 4.43 -9.69 10.16
C ILE A 150 4.43 -9.92 11.68
N PHE A 151 5.17 -9.07 12.40
CA PHE A 151 5.34 -9.13 13.86
C PHE A 151 6.02 -10.41 14.39
N TYR A 152 6.80 -11.12 13.54
CA TYR A 152 7.53 -12.32 13.98
C TYR A 152 8.47 -12.03 15.17
N ASN A 153 9.03 -10.84 15.23
CA ASN A 153 9.92 -10.35 16.28
C ASN A 153 9.21 -9.51 17.36
N VAL A 154 7.88 -9.32 17.26
CA VAL A 154 7.05 -8.58 18.23
C VAL A 154 5.83 -9.42 18.63
N PRO A 155 6.01 -10.52 19.37
CA PRO A 155 4.92 -11.47 19.69
C PRO A 155 3.72 -10.84 20.40
N ALA A 156 3.93 -9.78 21.19
CA ALA A 156 2.85 -9.05 21.84
C ALA A 156 1.87 -8.46 20.82
N ARG A 157 2.37 -7.88 19.71
CA ARG A 157 1.52 -7.33 18.64
C ARG A 157 0.82 -8.39 17.83
N LEU A 158 1.50 -9.51 17.57
CA LEU A 158 0.89 -10.64 16.87
C LEU A 158 -0.38 -11.14 17.59
N LYS A 159 -0.42 -11.08 18.93
CA LYS A 159 -1.59 -11.45 19.75
C LYS A 159 -2.75 -10.47 19.65
N PHE A 160 -2.52 -9.22 19.26
CA PHE A 160 -3.59 -8.22 19.10
C PHE A 160 -4.24 -8.26 17.72
N LEU A 161 -3.66 -8.95 16.75
CA LEU A 161 -4.29 -9.14 15.44
C LEU A 161 -5.59 -9.93 15.59
N LYS A 162 -6.59 -9.54 14.81
CA LYS A 162 -7.85 -10.27 14.72
C LYS A 162 -7.67 -11.58 13.95
N LYS A 163 -8.75 -12.33 13.79
CA LYS A 163 -8.75 -13.55 12.96
C LYS A 163 -8.42 -13.19 11.51
N ASP A 164 -7.80 -14.12 10.78
CA ASP A 164 -7.35 -13.95 9.39
C ASP A 164 -8.46 -13.42 8.47
N VAL A 165 -9.69 -13.92 8.64
CA VAL A 165 -10.86 -13.41 7.91
C VAL A 165 -11.10 -11.93 8.16
N SER A 166 -10.99 -11.47 9.42
CA SER A 166 -11.21 -10.07 9.76
C SER A 166 -10.10 -9.17 9.23
N GLU A 167 -8.83 -9.59 9.34
CA GLU A 167 -7.70 -8.84 8.78
C GLU A 167 -7.78 -8.78 7.25
N GLY A 168 -8.17 -9.90 6.60
CA GLY A 168 -8.41 -9.94 5.16
C GLY A 168 -9.53 -9.02 4.70
N ASN A 169 -10.59 -8.86 5.50
CA ASN A 169 -11.68 -7.91 5.20
C ASN A 169 -11.23 -6.46 5.31
N PHE A 170 -10.37 -6.11 6.29
CA PHE A 170 -9.77 -4.78 6.36
C PHE A 170 -8.89 -4.48 5.13
N ALA A 171 -8.12 -5.47 4.67
CA ALA A 171 -7.34 -5.34 3.45
C ALA A 171 -8.22 -5.14 2.21
N ALA A 172 -9.29 -5.93 2.07
CA ALA A 172 -10.24 -5.82 0.96
C ALA A 172 -10.95 -4.46 0.94
N ASP A 173 -11.42 -3.96 2.10
CA ASP A 173 -12.07 -2.65 2.22
C ASP A 173 -11.11 -1.50 1.83
N LEU A 174 -9.84 -1.59 2.25
CA LEU A 174 -8.82 -0.62 1.87
C LEU A 174 -8.57 -0.62 0.36
N VAL A 175 -8.34 -1.81 -0.24
CA VAL A 175 -8.10 -1.93 -1.69
C VAL A 175 -9.32 -1.42 -2.47
N THR A 176 -10.54 -1.75 -2.02
CA THR A 176 -11.79 -1.22 -2.60
C THR A 176 -11.81 0.31 -2.62
N LYS A 177 -11.49 0.96 -1.51
CA LYS A 177 -11.47 2.43 -1.42
C LYS A 177 -10.46 3.05 -2.37
N LEU A 178 -9.24 2.51 -2.43
CA LEU A 178 -8.21 2.99 -3.36
C LEU A 178 -8.59 2.75 -4.83
N THR A 179 -9.19 1.60 -5.13
CA THR A 179 -9.70 1.30 -6.48
C THR A 179 -10.75 2.31 -6.93
N LEU A 180 -11.65 2.72 -6.04
CA LEU A 180 -12.69 3.69 -6.36
C LEU A 180 -12.16 5.13 -6.45
N SER A 181 -11.11 5.45 -5.70
CA SER A 181 -10.48 6.79 -5.77
C SER A 181 -9.51 6.94 -6.94
N HIS A 182 -9.08 5.82 -7.55
CA HIS A 182 -8.15 5.80 -8.69
C HIS A 182 -8.68 4.90 -9.82
N PRO A 183 -9.80 5.27 -10.47
CA PRO A 183 -10.40 4.46 -11.54
C PRO A 183 -9.50 4.33 -12.79
N GLU A 184 -8.47 5.18 -12.92
CA GLU A 184 -7.45 5.15 -13.96
C GLU A 184 -6.40 4.06 -13.76
N ILE A 185 -6.35 3.42 -12.58
CA ILE A 185 -5.41 2.35 -12.26
C ILE A 185 -6.12 0.99 -12.34
N SER A 186 -5.50 0.03 -13.03
CA SER A 186 -5.94 -1.36 -13.00
C SER A 186 -5.49 -2.01 -11.70
N PHE A 187 -6.46 -2.35 -10.84
CA PHE A 187 -6.21 -3.07 -9.59
C PHE A 187 -6.60 -4.53 -9.70
N LYS A 188 -5.74 -5.41 -9.18
CA LYS A 188 -6.02 -6.82 -8.97
C LYS A 188 -5.77 -7.17 -7.50
N PHE A 189 -6.81 -7.60 -6.78
CA PHE A 189 -6.68 -8.09 -5.41
C PHE A 189 -6.95 -9.58 -5.33
N ILE A 190 -6.00 -10.32 -4.74
CA ILE A 190 -6.02 -11.77 -4.61
C ILE A 190 -5.93 -12.10 -3.13
N ARG A 191 -6.92 -12.80 -2.59
CA ARG A 191 -6.93 -13.32 -1.22
C ARG A 191 -6.98 -14.84 -1.23
N ASP A 192 -5.99 -15.48 -0.58
CA ASP A 192 -5.90 -16.93 -0.46
C ASP A 192 -6.09 -17.64 -1.82
N ASN A 193 -5.36 -17.17 -2.85
CA ASN A 193 -5.37 -17.60 -4.25
C ASN A 193 -6.68 -17.34 -5.02
N LYS A 194 -7.65 -16.61 -4.45
CA LYS A 194 -8.88 -16.21 -5.12
C LYS A 194 -8.84 -14.73 -5.49
N VAL A 195 -9.12 -14.41 -6.75
CA VAL A 195 -9.29 -13.02 -7.20
C VAL A 195 -10.61 -12.48 -6.66
N GLU A 196 -10.56 -11.40 -5.88
CA GLU A 196 -11.74 -10.73 -5.31
C GLU A 196 -12.05 -9.42 -6.01
N ILE A 197 -11.02 -8.66 -6.45
CA ILE A 197 -11.19 -7.41 -7.19
C ILE A 197 -10.33 -7.51 -8.46
N LEU A 198 -10.89 -7.07 -9.58
CA LEU A 198 -10.18 -6.90 -10.84
C LEU A 198 -10.82 -5.75 -11.60
N THR A 199 -10.10 -4.65 -11.79
CA THR A 199 -10.56 -3.46 -12.53
C THR A 199 -9.77 -3.22 -13.80
N ALA A 200 -10.39 -2.53 -14.75
CA ALA A 200 -9.78 -2.27 -16.05
C ALA A 200 -8.75 -1.13 -16.03
N GLY A 201 -8.89 -0.15 -15.12
CA GLY A 201 -8.06 1.06 -15.14
C GLY A 201 -8.39 2.00 -16.30
N ASP A 202 -9.67 2.07 -16.69
CA ASP A 202 -10.14 2.83 -17.85
C ASP A 202 -10.50 4.30 -17.53
N GLY A 203 -10.25 4.75 -16.33
CA GLY A 203 -10.56 6.09 -15.83
C GLY A 203 -12.04 6.33 -15.51
N LYS A 204 -12.88 5.30 -15.63
CA LYS A 204 -14.32 5.43 -15.40
C LYS A 204 -14.73 4.91 -14.04
N ILE A 205 -15.20 5.80 -13.18
CA ILE A 205 -15.67 5.42 -11.83
C ILE A 205 -16.81 4.38 -11.90
N TYR A 206 -17.68 4.45 -12.90
CA TYR A 206 -18.74 3.46 -13.11
C TYR A 206 -18.18 2.05 -13.34
N SER A 207 -17.11 1.93 -14.14
CA SER A 207 -16.44 0.64 -14.39
C SER A 207 -15.81 0.07 -13.11
N ALA A 208 -15.22 0.93 -12.28
CA ALA A 208 -14.66 0.54 -10.99
C ALA A 208 -15.77 0.07 -10.03
N VAL A 209 -16.88 0.82 -9.92
CA VAL A 209 -18.06 0.44 -9.13
C VAL A 209 -18.65 -0.89 -9.59
N TYR A 210 -18.80 -1.08 -10.91
CA TYR A 210 -19.28 -2.34 -11.48
C TYR A 210 -18.39 -3.53 -11.10
N SER A 211 -17.07 -3.35 -11.16
CA SER A 211 -16.10 -4.40 -10.84
C SER A 211 -16.09 -4.79 -9.36
N VAL A 212 -16.36 -3.82 -8.47
CA VAL A 212 -16.31 -4.02 -7.01
C VAL A 212 -17.65 -4.50 -6.45
N TYR A 213 -18.76 -3.85 -6.83
CA TYR A 213 -20.08 -4.08 -6.24
C TYR A 213 -21.03 -4.86 -7.16
N GLY A 214 -20.63 -5.11 -8.39
CA GLY A 214 -21.41 -5.86 -9.36
C GLY A 214 -22.44 -5.01 -10.11
N ARG A 215 -23.08 -5.69 -11.07
CA ARG A 215 -23.96 -5.07 -12.08
C ARG A 215 -25.17 -4.36 -11.49
N ASP A 216 -25.85 -5.03 -10.56
CA ASP A 216 -27.14 -4.51 -10.05
C ASP A 216 -26.92 -3.24 -9.23
N PHE A 217 -25.84 -3.20 -8.44
CA PHE A 217 -25.46 -2.01 -7.69
C PHE A 217 -25.06 -0.86 -8.62
N ALA A 218 -24.21 -1.12 -9.61
CA ALA A 218 -23.79 -0.11 -10.57
C ALA A 218 -24.97 0.48 -11.36
N ASN A 219 -25.91 -0.38 -11.80
CA ASN A 219 -27.11 0.07 -12.54
C ASN A 219 -28.09 0.89 -11.68
N SER A 220 -28.02 0.80 -10.36
CA SER A 220 -28.85 1.60 -9.45
C SER A 220 -28.26 2.98 -9.12
N MET A 221 -27.09 3.29 -9.68
CA MET A 221 -26.45 4.59 -9.51
C MET A 221 -26.88 5.58 -10.58
N LEU A 222 -27.08 6.82 -10.17
CA LEU A 222 -27.30 7.97 -11.03
C LEU A 222 -26.02 8.81 -11.08
N GLU A 223 -25.53 9.07 -12.27
CA GLU A 223 -24.43 9.99 -12.49
C GLU A 223 -24.97 11.43 -12.39
N VAL A 224 -24.31 12.23 -11.57
CA VAL A 224 -24.56 13.66 -11.40
C VAL A 224 -23.31 14.42 -11.82
N ASP A 225 -23.45 15.24 -12.83
CA ASP A 225 -22.46 16.20 -13.29
C ASP A 225 -23.14 17.56 -13.37
N TYR A 226 -22.80 18.46 -12.43
CA TYR A 226 -23.51 19.72 -12.29
C TYR A 226 -22.56 20.85 -11.93
N THR A 227 -22.71 21.97 -12.64
CA THR A 227 -21.94 23.18 -12.37
C THR A 227 -22.87 24.32 -11.96
N TRP A 228 -22.59 24.96 -10.83
CA TRP A 228 -23.33 26.11 -10.34
C TRP A 228 -22.41 27.13 -9.65
N GLN A 229 -22.50 28.38 -10.03
CA GLN A 229 -21.71 29.50 -9.48
C GLN A 229 -20.21 29.22 -9.34
N GLY A 230 -19.59 28.54 -10.30
CA GLY A 230 -18.17 28.18 -10.30
C GLY A 230 -17.82 26.93 -9.49
N MET A 231 -18.80 26.27 -8.85
CA MET A 231 -18.62 24.95 -8.26
C MET A 231 -19.01 23.89 -9.27
N HIS A 232 -18.15 22.89 -9.44
CA HIS A 232 -18.40 21.71 -10.25
C HIS A 232 -18.54 20.49 -9.35
N ILE A 233 -19.64 19.74 -9.49
CA ILE A 233 -19.93 18.55 -8.69
C ILE A 233 -20.10 17.38 -9.65
N THR A 234 -19.23 16.38 -9.50
CA THR A 234 -19.34 15.08 -10.17
C THR A 234 -19.46 14.00 -9.12
N CYS A 235 -20.53 13.21 -9.14
CA CYS A 235 -20.70 12.11 -8.22
C CYS A 235 -21.63 11.02 -8.78
N LEU A 236 -21.60 9.85 -8.14
CA LEU A 236 -22.57 8.78 -8.35
C LEU A 236 -23.50 8.72 -7.13
N LEU A 237 -24.79 8.96 -7.34
CA LEU A 237 -25.81 8.83 -6.31
C LEU A 237 -26.40 7.42 -6.33
N TYR A 238 -26.35 6.73 -5.19
CA TYR A 238 -27.03 5.47 -5.01
C TYR A 238 -28.52 5.72 -4.73
N THR A 239 -29.39 5.19 -5.59
CA THR A 239 -30.85 5.30 -5.43
C THR A 239 -31.41 3.92 -5.15
N SER A 240 -31.53 3.57 -3.87
CA SER A 240 -32.29 2.42 -3.42
C SER A 240 -33.66 2.89 -2.91
N PRO A 241 -34.77 2.15 -3.15
CA PRO A 241 -36.00 2.41 -2.43
C PRO A 241 -35.74 2.42 -0.93
N SER A 242 -36.26 3.44 -0.25
CA SER A 242 -36.19 3.49 1.21
C SER A 242 -36.85 2.23 1.78
N PRO A 243 -36.27 1.58 2.81
CA PRO A 243 -36.94 0.49 3.50
C PRO A 243 -38.28 0.88 4.17
N ARG A 244 -38.67 2.15 4.05
CA ARG A 244 -39.90 2.74 4.64
C ARG A 244 -40.98 3.06 3.60
N ASP A 245 -40.73 2.76 2.31
CA ASP A 245 -41.71 2.91 1.25
C ASP A 245 -42.38 1.51 0.94
#